data_78364f792a5d63caf87f07278a80805c
#
_entry.id   78364f792a5d63caf87f07278a80805c
#
_cell.length_a   1.000
_cell.length_b   1.000
_cell.length_c   1.000
_cell.angle_alpha   90.00
_cell.angle_beta   90.00
_cell.angle_gamma   90.00
#
_symmetry.space_group_name_H-M   'P 1'
#
loop_
_entity.id
_entity.type
_entity.pdbx_description
1 polymer ?
#
loop_
_entity_poly.entity_id
_entity_poly.type
_entity_poly.pdbx_seq_one_letter_code
_entity_poly.pdbx_strand_id
1 'polypeptide(L)'
;RQMLVRELQSITDLPLQLDSSNKDALARALRIYNGKPIVNSVNGEQKVLDSILPLCKKYGAAVVGLALDEHGIPKTAEGRFEVAKRIVAATDAIGIPRGDVYIDCLTLTVSAEQSAAAETLKAITMCKKELGVRTVLGVSNISFGLPCRGYMNTTFLTLAMQAGLDLAIMNPNTPEMMAAVRAYRVLTSQDEKCNDYVAAYANVQVQTSQVAKTDAAAPAGGAAGADALFEAVRRGLKNEARAAAEEALKTREPLQVVNETLIPALDVVGDAFEKGSIFLPQLLQSATATQAAFEVIKTAIAASGSQGESKGRIVIATVKGDVHDIGKNIVRVILENYGYDVLDLGRDVPPERVVEAVRQTGAPLVGLSALMTTTVPNMQATIEALHAANLPCKVMVGGAVLTKAYAEQIGADFYAKDAKASADYAKQIFG
;
A
#
# COMPACT_ATOMS: atom_id res chain seq x y z
N ARG A 1 -8.29 -19.74 -15.96
CA ARG A 1 -8.08 -20.15 -14.56
C ARG A 1 -8.34 -21.62 -14.29
N GLN A 2 -9.34 -22.28 -14.90
CA GLN A 2 -9.52 -23.75 -14.80
C GLN A 2 -8.28 -24.50 -15.29
N MET A 3 -7.73 -24.13 -16.43
CA MET A 3 -6.50 -24.69 -16.99
C MET A 3 -5.35 -24.60 -15.98
N LEU A 4 -5.18 -23.45 -15.32
CA LEU A 4 -4.14 -23.23 -14.33
C LEU A 4 -4.25 -24.18 -13.11
N VAL A 5 -5.45 -24.45 -12.61
CA VAL A 5 -5.63 -25.42 -11.50
C VAL A 5 -5.21 -26.81 -11.93
N ARG A 6 -5.60 -27.27 -13.13
CA ARG A 6 -5.20 -28.58 -13.66
C ARG A 6 -3.69 -28.68 -13.84
N GLU A 7 -3.09 -27.67 -14.45
CA GLU A 7 -1.64 -27.62 -14.71
C GLU A 7 -0.87 -27.69 -13.38
N LEU A 8 -1.24 -26.86 -12.41
CA LEU A 8 -0.54 -26.84 -11.12
C LEU A 8 -0.73 -28.17 -10.38
N GLN A 9 -1.93 -28.74 -10.33
CA GLN A 9 -2.15 -30.03 -9.69
C GLN A 9 -1.55 -31.22 -10.44
N SER A 10 -1.07 -31.05 -11.66
CA SER A 10 -0.31 -32.07 -12.37
C SER A 10 1.17 -32.09 -12.01
N ILE A 11 1.69 -31.01 -11.39
CA ILE A 11 3.12 -30.84 -11.09
C ILE A 11 3.43 -30.73 -9.59
N THR A 12 2.42 -30.59 -8.73
CA THR A 12 2.59 -30.51 -7.28
C THR A 12 1.40 -31.09 -6.52
N ASP A 13 1.68 -31.78 -5.42
CA ASP A 13 0.70 -32.28 -4.46
C ASP A 13 0.39 -31.25 -3.35
N LEU A 14 1.01 -30.07 -3.39
CA LEU A 14 0.75 -29.03 -2.40
C LEU A 14 -0.66 -28.45 -2.54
N PRO A 15 -1.38 -28.21 -1.43
CA PRO A 15 -2.66 -27.55 -1.47
C PRO A 15 -2.56 -26.16 -2.10
N LEU A 16 -3.50 -25.83 -2.98
CA LEU A 16 -3.53 -24.52 -3.63
C LEU A 16 -4.48 -23.57 -2.92
N GLN A 17 -4.08 -22.32 -2.82
CA GLN A 17 -4.95 -21.22 -2.45
C GLN A 17 -5.54 -20.60 -3.72
N LEU A 18 -6.88 -20.59 -3.81
CA LEU A 18 -7.61 -19.99 -4.92
C LEU A 18 -7.89 -18.53 -4.62
N ASP A 19 -7.07 -17.66 -5.16
CA ASP A 19 -7.14 -16.21 -4.95
C ASP A 19 -7.97 -15.55 -6.06
N SER A 20 -9.17 -15.12 -5.73
CA SER A 20 -10.07 -14.41 -6.66
C SER A 20 -11.26 -13.77 -5.94
N SER A 21 -11.63 -12.56 -6.35
CA SER A 21 -12.89 -11.90 -6.00
C SER A 21 -14.07 -12.31 -6.92
N ASN A 22 -13.79 -13.01 -8.03
CA ASN A 22 -14.80 -13.39 -9.01
C ASN A 22 -15.44 -14.73 -8.64
N LYS A 23 -16.73 -14.69 -8.26
CA LYS A 23 -17.55 -15.86 -7.86
C LYS A 23 -17.54 -16.97 -8.91
N ASP A 24 -17.73 -16.62 -10.20
CA ASP A 24 -17.82 -17.62 -11.26
C ASP A 24 -16.47 -18.31 -11.51
N ALA A 25 -15.38 -17.54 -11.40
CA ALA A 25 -14.03 -18.09 -11.50
C ALA A 25 -13.74 -19.06 -10.34
N LEU A 26 -14.14 -18.70 -9.11
CA LEU A 26 -14.04 -19.58 -7.94
C LEU A 26 -14.90 -20.83 -8.10
N ALA A 27 -16.17 -20.69 -8.50
CA ALA A 27 -17.08 -21.82 -8.71
C ALA A 27 -16.53 -22.83 -9.74
N ARG A 28 -15.95 -22.31 -10.85
CA ARG A 28 -15.33 -23.16 -11.88
C ARG A 28 -14.03 -23.80 -11.40
N ALA A 29 -13.20 -23.10 -10.64
CA ALA A 29 -11.97 -23.65 -10.08
C ALA A 29 -12.27 -24.74 -9.04
N LEU A 30 -13.16 -24.45 -8.10
CA LEU A 30 -13.58 -25.37 -7.05
C LEU A 30 -14.18 -26.67 -7.61
N ARG A 31 -14.93 -26.59 -8.72
CA ARG A 31 -15.55 -27.76 -9.35
C ARG A 31 -14.56 -28.81 -9.86
N ILE A 32 -13.37 -28.38 -10.25
CA ILE A 32 -12.35 -29.26 -10.84
C ILE A 32 -11.17 -29.51 -9.89
N TYR A 33 -11.18 -28.86 -8.72
CA TYR A 33 -10.11 -28.98 -7.75
C TYR A 33 -10.15 -30.38 -7.10
N ASN A 34 -9.01 -31.05 -7.11
CA ASN A 34 -8.86 -32.35 -6.46
C ASN A 34 -8.26 -32.14 -5.06
N GLY A 35 -9.05 -32.42 -4.01
CA GLY A 35 -8.66 -32.19 -2.62
C GLY A 35 -9.36 -31.01 -1.97
N LYS A 36 -8.75 -30.44 -0.93
CA LYS A 36 -9.29 -29.33 -0.13
C LYS A 36 -8.53 -28.04 -0.40
N PRO A 37 -9.05 -27.11 -1.21
CA PRO A 37 -8.41 -25.82 -1.44
C PRO A 37 -8.69 -24.83 -0.32
N ILE A 38 -7.93 -23.74 -0.28
CA ILE A 38 -8.24 -22.54 0.49
C ILE A 38 -8.78 -21.49 -0.49
N VAL A 39 -9.94 -20.91 -0.21
CA VAL A 39 -10.49 -19.78 -0.97
C VAL A 39 -10.02 -18.47 -0.33
N ASN A 40 -9.34 -17.64 -1.08
CA ASN A 40 -8.94 -16.30 -0.70
C ASN A 40 -9.67 -15.31 -1.64
N SER A 41 -10.65 -14.53 -1.17
CA SER A 41 -11.11 -14.39 0.20
C SER A 41 -12.58 -13.95 0.28
N VAL A 42 -13.12 -13.92 1.48
CA VAL A 42 -14.31 -13.16 1.84
C VAL A 42 -13.89 -11.99 2.74
N ASN A 43 -14.80 -11.06 3.00
CA ASN A 43 -14.63 -9.95 3.95
C ASN A 43 -15.91 -9.76 4.77
N GLY A 44 -15.97 -8.72 5.59
CA GLY A 44 -17.12 -8.41 6.45
C GLY A 44 -18.37 -7.90 5.73
N GLU A 45 -18.32 -7.69 4.41
CA GLU A 45 -19.48 -7.27 3.62
C GLU A 45 -20.48 -8.43 3.46
N GLN A 46 -21.75 -8.24 3.84
CA GLN A 46 -22.78 -9.26 3.75
C GLN A 46 -22.91 -9.84 2.35
N LYS A 47 -22.86 -8.99 1.33
CA LYS A 47 -22.95 -9.40 -0.08
C LYS A 47 -21.83 -10.38 -0.48
N VAL A 48 -20.63 -10.20 0.03
CA VAL A 48 -19.48 -11.08 -0.25
C VAL A 48 -19.66 -12.40 0.46
N LEU A 49 -20.06 -12.37 1.75
CA LEU A 49 -20.35 -13.56 2.54
C LEU A 49 -21.43 -14.43 1.89
N ASP A 50 -22.56 -13.82 1.52
CA ASP A 50 -23.68 -14.52 0.87
C ASP A 50 -23.33 -15.12 -0.49
N SER A 51 -22.36 -14.54 -1.18
CA SER A 51 -21.98 -14.98 -2.53
C SER A 51 -20.94 -16.10 -2.55
N ILE A 52 -19.96 -16.08 -1.63
CA ILE A 52 -18.78 -16.96 -1.66
C ILE A 52 -18.87 -18.11 -0.64
N LEU A 53 -19.36 -17.85 0.58
CA LEU A 53 -19.42 -18.88 1.60
C LEU A 53 -20.24 -20.13 1.20
N PRO A 54 -21.38 -20.01 0.48
CA PRO A 54 -22.10 -21.20 -0.02
C PRO A 54 -21.26 -22.06 -0.97
N LEU A 55 -20.36 -21.45 -1.76
CA LEU A 55 -19.42 -22.18 -2.60
C LEU A 55 -18.39 -22.93 -1.76
N CYS A 56 -17.81 -22.27 -0.75
CA CYS A 56 -16.86 -22.91 0.17
C CYS A 56 -17.52 -24.12 0.85
N LYS A 57 -18.74 -23.96 1.37
CA LYS A 57 -19.49 -25.06 2.00
C LYS A 57 -19.76 -26.19 1.03
N LYS A 58 -20.25 -25.88 -0.19
CA LYS A 58 -20.59 -26.87 -1.21
C LYS A 58 -19.39 -27.75 -1.60
N TYR A 59 -18.21 -27.17 -1.71
CA TYR A 59 -17.01 -27.88 -2.16
C TYR A 59 -16.06 -28.28 -1.02
N GLY A 60 -16.43 -28.03 0.23
CA GLY A 60 -15.63 -28.39 1.40
C GLY A 60 -14.30 -27.59 1.50
N ALA A 61 -14.24 -26.40 0.91
CA ALA A 61 -13.07 -25.57 0.92
C ALA A 61 -12.89 -24.87 2.27
N ALA A 62 -11.63 -24.65 2.68
CA ALA A 62 -11.31 -23.68 3.70
C ALA A 62 -11.41 -22.24 3.14
N VAL A 63 -11.58 -21.25 4.00
CA VAL A 63 -11.80 -19.86 3.58
C VAL A 63 -10.97 -18.89 4.38
N VAL A 64 -10.39 -17.92 3.68
CA VAL A 64 -9.76 -16.73 4.26
C VAL A 64 -10.80 -15.62 4.40
N GLY A 65 -10.93 -15.08 5.61
CA GLY A 65 -11.76 -13.92 5.92
C GLY A 65 -10.90 -12.70 6.22
N LEU A 66 -10.98 -11.68 5.38
CA LEU A 66 -10.25 -10.42 5.58
C LEU A 66 -10.98 -9.59 6.64
N ALA A 67 -10.27 -9.12 7.65
CA ALA A 67 -10.80 -8.26 8.72
C ALA A 67 -11.03 -6.82 8.23
N LEU A 68 -11.80 -6.67 7.15
CA LEU A 68 -12.26 -5.40 6.57
C LEU A 68 -13.73 -5.51 6.15
N ASP A 69 -14.39 -4.38 5.99
CA ASP A 69 -15.77 -4.28 5.52
C ASP A 69 -15.96 -3.07 4.58
N GLU A 70 -17.22 -2.67 4.36
CA GLU A 70 -17.60 -1.53 3.51
C GLU A 70 -16.96 -0.19 3.93
N HIS A 71 -16.47 -0.09 5.17
CA HIS A 71 -15.77 1.09 5.69
C HIS A 71 -14.25 0.96 5.53
N GLY A 72 -13.76 -0.16 5.02
CA GLY A 72 -12.36 -0.49 4.82
C GLY A 72 -11.74 -1.22 6.00
N ILE A 73 -10.42 -1.08 6.19
CA ILE A 73 -9.67 -1.76 7.24
C ILE A 73 -9.77 -0.96 8.54
N PRO A 74 -10.34 -1.51 9.63
CA PRO A 74 -10.35 -0.83 10.92
C PRO A 74 -8.92 -0.61 11.43
N LYS A 75 -8.67 0.58 11.99
CA LYS A 75 -7.33 0.94 12.48
C LYS A 75 -6.93 0.16 13.72
N THR A 76 -7.89 -0.18 14.59
CA THR A 76 -7.64 -0.85 15.88
C THR A 76 -7.83 -2.37 15.78
N ALA A 77 -7.19 -3.08 16.67
CA ALA A 77 -7.32 -4.54 16.81
C ALA A 77 -8.77 -4.94 17.13
N GLU A 78 -9.45 -4.18 17.99
CA GLU A 78 -10.84 -4.40 18.38
C GLU A 78 -11.77 -4.28 17.17
N GLY A 79 -11.58 -3.25 16.35
CA GLY A 79 -12.38 -3.06 15.15
C GLY A 79 -12.20 -4.22 14.15
N ARG A 80 -10.97 -4.68 13.93
CA ARG A 80 -10.69 -5.86 13.10
C ARG A 80 -11.30 -7.12 13.69
N PHE A 81 -11.25 -7.28 15.00
CA PHE A 81 -11.85 -8.40 15.71
C PHE A 81 -13.39 -8.43 15.56
N GLU A 82 -14.08 -7.29 15.63
CA GLU A 82 -15.52 -7.23 15.40
C GLU A 82 -15.90 -7.65 13.97
N VAL A 83 -15.10 -7.27 12.97
CA VAL A 83 -15.30 -7.78 11.59
C VAL A 83 -15.06 -9.28 11.53
N ALA A 84 -13.99 -9.78 12.17
CA ALA A 84 -13.70 -11.21 12.24
C ALA A 84 -14.85 -12.01 12.89
N LYS A 85 -15.44 -11.50 13.98
CA LYS A 85 -16.63 -12.11 14.62
C LYS A 85 -17.80 -12.24 13.66
N ARG A 86 -18.07 -11.21 12.85
CA ARG A 86 -19.14 -11.22 11.86
C ARG A 86 -18.90 -12.29 10.79
N ILE A 87 -17.66 -12.41 10.29
CA ILE A 87 -17.27 -13.44 9.32
C ILE A 87 -17.44 -14.84 9.94
N VAL A 88 -16.95 -15.06 11.16
CA VAL A 88 -17.04 -16.35 11.85
C VAL A 88 -18.51 -16.74 12.12
N ALA A 89 -19.33 -15.79 12.54
CA ALA A 89 -20.77 -16.04 12.72
C ALA A 89 -21.45 -16.47 11.40
N ALA A 90 -21.08 -15.84 10.28
CA ALA A 90 -21.60 -16.24 8.97
C ALA A 90 -21.12 -17.64 8.54
N THR A 91 -19.86 -18.00 8.84
CA THR A 91 -19.34 -19.36 8.56
C THR A 91 -19.98 -20.41 9.45
N ASP A 92 -20.20 -20.12 10.73
CA ASP A 92 -20.91 -21.00 11.67
C ASP A 92 -22.36 -21.25 11.22
N ALA A 93 -23.06 -20.19 10.78
CA ALA A 93 -24.47 -20.27 10.34
C ALA A 93 -24.68 -21.22 9.16
N ILE A 94 -23.71 -21.35 8.26
CA ILE A 94 -23.79 -22.31 7.14
C ILE A 94 -23.04 -23.62 7.41
N GLY A 95 -22.45 -23.78 8.60
CA GLY A 95 -21.78 -24.99 9.05
C GLY A 95 -20.43 -25.25 8.40
N ILE A 96 -19.62 -24.20 8.14
CA ILE A 96 -18.19 -24.34 7.84
C ILE A 96 -17.47 -24.54 9.17
N PRO A 97 -16.66 -25.60 9.33
CA PRO A 97 -15.92 -25.83 10.58
C PRO A 97 -14.94 -24.69 10.87
N ARG A 98 -14.84 -24.27 12.12
CA ARG A 98 -13.90 -23.19 12.52
C ARG A 98 -12.44 -23.48 12.18
N GLY A 99 -12.05 -24.77 12.18
CA GLY A 99 -10.73 -25.20 11.72
C GLY A 99 -10.44 -24.95 10.23
N ASP A 100 -11.47 -24.65 9.44
CA ASP A 100 -11.37 -24.30 8.02
C ASP A 100 -11.52 -22.79 7.76
N VAL A 101 -11.63 -21.98 8.82
CA VAL A 101 -11.72 -20.52 8.75
C VAL A 101 -10.37 -19.93 9.14
N TYR A 102 -9.79 -19.15 8.25
CA TYR A 102 -8.55 -18.41 8.45
C TYR A 102 -8.85 -16.92 8.44
N ILE A 103 -8.64 -16.25 9.56
CA ILE A 103 -8.82 -14.78 9.60
C ILE A 103 -7.50 -14.08 9.25
N ASP A 104 -7.53 -13.24 8.22
CA ASP A 104 -6.46 -12.30 7.91
C ASP A 104 -6.74 -10.98 8.63
N CYS A 105 -5.93 -10.71 9.66
CA CYS A 105 -6.02 -9.47 10.43
C CYS A 105 -5.46 -8.26 9.68
N LEU A 106 -4.97 -8.45 8.48
CA LEU A 106 -4.44 -7.46 7.54
C LEU A 106 -3.20 -6.71 8.09
N THR A 107 -2.15 -6.74 7.29
CA THR A 107 -0.91 -6.05 7.60
C THR A 107 -0.87 -4.71 6.87
N LEU A 108 -0.95 -3.61 7.62
CA LEU A 108 -0.65 -2.28 7.12
C LEU A 108 0.84 -2.00 7.28
N THR A 109 1.41 -1.19 6.39
CA THR A 109 2.83 -0.88 6.45
C THR A 109 3.17 0.08 7.59
N VAL A 110 4.23 -0.23 8.35
CA VAL A 110 4.72 0.66 9.43
C VAL A 110 5.33 1.96 8.91
N SER A 111 5.66 2.03 7.62
CA SER A 111 6.12 3.27 7.00
C SER A 111 5.03 4.34 6.91
N ALA A 112 3.76 3.93 6.86
CA ALA A 112 2.61 4.83 6.85
C ALA A 112 2.02 5.04 8.24
N GLU A 113 1.96 3.98 9.06
CA GLU A 113 1.43 4.03 10.42
C GLU A 113 2.21 3.08 11.34
N GLN A 114 3.00 3.65 12.24
CA GLN A 114 3.95 2.91 13.06
C GLN A 114 3.27 1.96 14.06
N SER A 115 2.06 2.29 14.53
CA SER A 115 1.25 1.45 15.42
C SER A 115 0.67 0.21 14.74
N ALA A 116 0.64 0.17 13.40
CA ALA A 116 -0.02 -0.88 12.63
C ALA A 116 0.44 -2.30 12.99
N ALA A 117 1.73 -2.47 13.28
CA ALA A 117 2.28 -3.77 13.67
C ALA A 117 1.65 -4.28 14.98
N ALA A 118 1.61 -3.42 16.02
CA ALA A 118 1.07 -3.77 17.31
C ALA A 118 -0.44 -4.12 17.22
N GLU A 119 -1.20 -3.33 16.47
CA GLU A 119 -2.62 -3.57 16.25
C GLU A 119 -2.87 -4.90 15.52
N THR A 120 -2.06 -5.22 14.50
CA THR A 120 -2.17 -6.49 13.78
C THR A 120 -1.87 -7.67 14.71
N LEU A 121 -0.79 -7.62 15.49
CA LEU A 121 -0.40 -8.69 16.42
C LEU A 121 -1.47 -8.91 17.50
N LYS A 122 -2.02 -7.83 18.04
CA LYS A 122 -3.12 -7.87 19.01
C LYS A 122 -4.38 -8.51 18.41
N ALA A 123 -4.76 -8.13 17.19
CA ALA A 123 -5.91 -8.70 16.49
C ALA A 123 -5.73 -10.22 16.25
N ILE A 124 -4.54 -10.67 15.82
CA ILE A 124 -4.23 -12.11 15.69
C ILE A 124 -4.48 -12.82 17.01
N THR A 125 -3.94 -12.28 18.12
CA THR A 125 -4.09 -12.89 19.44
C THR A 125 -5.57 -12.99 19.87
N MET A 126 -6.36 -11.94 19.62
CA MET A 126 -7.80 -11.94 19.92
C MET A 126 -8.54 -12.99 19.07
N CYS A 127 -8.35 -13.00 17.76
CA CYS A 127 -8.98 -13.98 16.87
C CYS A 127 -8.63 -15.41 17.28
N LYS A 128 -7.37 -15.67 17.58
CA LYS A 128 -6.90 -17.00 17.98
C LYS A 128 -7.51 -17.46 19.29
N LYS A 129 -7.52 -16.62 20.32
CA LYS A 129 -7.95 -16.99 21.67
C LYS A 129 -9.46 -17.02 21.84
N GLU A 130 -10.16 -16.05 21.26
CA GLU A 130 -11.57 -15.83 21.55
C GLU A 130 -12.50 -16.46 20.50
N LEU A 131 -12.08 -16.52 19.22
CA LEU A 131 -12.90 -17.13 18.17
C LEU A 131 -12.54 -18.59 17.90
N GLY A 132 -11.36 -19.06 18.32
CA GLY A 132 -10.93 -20.45 18.11
C GLY A 132 -10.77 -20.80 16.62
N VAL A 133 -10.49 -19.82 15.77
CA VAL A 133 -10.24 -19.97 14.34
C VAL A 133 -8.74 -20.00 14.05
N ARG A 134 -8.36 -20.31 12.82
CA ARG A 134 -7.01 -20.14 12.34
C ARG A 134 -6.77 -18.69 11.88
N THR A 135 -5.52 -18.32 11.81
CA THR A 135 -5.09 -16.99 11.36
C THR A 135 -4.14 -17.10 10.18
N VAL A 136 -4.26 -16.17 9.25
CA VAL A 136 -3.38 -16.03 8.10
C VAL A 136 -2.93 -14.59 7.97
N LEU A 137 -1.75 -14.33 7.39
CA LEU A 137 -1.25 -12.98 7.24
C LEU A 137 -0.31 -12.83 6.06
N GLY A 138 -0.50 -11.77 5.28
CA GLY A 138 0.47 -11.28 4.30
C GLY A 138 1.61 -10.55 5.00
N VAL A 139 2.66 -11.28 5.40
CA VAL A 139 3.73 -10.77 6.29
C VAL A 139 4.52 -9.63 5.68
N SER A 140 4.85 -9.70 4.40
CA SER A 140 5.76 -8.76 3.75
C SER A 140 5.20 -7.35 3.55
N ASN A 141 3.89 -7.15 3.77
CA ASN A 141 3.26 -5.84 3.68
C ASN A 141 3.75 -4.88 4.77
N ILE A 142 4.19 -5.41 5.93
CA ILE A 142 4.65 -4.61 7.07
C ILE A 142 5.77 -3.63 6.71
N SER A 143 6.65 -4.03 5.81
CA SER A 143 7.88 -3.31 5.47
C SER A 143 7.81 -2.56 4.14
N PHE A 144 6.62 -2.41 3.55
CA PHE A 144 6.48 -1.73 2.28
C PHE A 144 7.03 -0.29 2.38
N GLY A 145 7.84 0.12 1.39
CA GLY A 145 8.49 1.44 1.37
C GLY A 145 9.70 1.62 2.29
N LEU A 146 10.16 0.54 2.96
CA LEU A 146 11.37 0.56 3.80
C LEU A 146 12.55 -0.16 3.13
N PRO A 147 13.80 0.22 3.47
CA PRO A 147 15.00 -0.50 3.03
C PRO A 147 15.18 -1.80 3.80
N CYS A 148 16.04 -2.68 3.32
CA CYS A 148 16.42 -3.93 3.98
C CYS A 148 15.21 -4.69 4.56
N ARG A 149 14.15 -4.80 3.75
CA ARG A 149 12.85 -5.35 4.14
C ARG A 149 12.93 -6.73 4.81
N GLY A 150 13.97 -7.50 4.50
CA GLY A 150 14.20 -8.82 5.08
C GLY A 150 14.24 -8.79 6.61
N TYR A 151 14.92 -7.83 7.22
CA TYR A 151 15.01 -7.70 8.68
C TYR A 151 13.62 -7.46 9.31
N MET A 152 12.87 -6.54 8.74
CA MET A 152 11.50 -6.22 9.22
C MET A 152 10.57 -7.41 9.05
N ASN A 153 10.58 -8.04 7.86
CA ASN A 153 9.71 -9.17 7.56
C ASN A 153 9.98 -10.35 8.47
N THR A 154 11.26 -10.68 8.70
CA THR A 154 11.69 -11.80 9.55
C THR A 154 11.32 -11.57 11.01
N THR A 155 11.57 -10.36 11.52
CA THR A 155 11.20 -9.99 12.90
C THR A 155 9.68 -10.01 13.08
N PHE A 156 8.94 -9.40 12.15
CA PHE A 156 7.48 -9.35 12.22
C PHE A 156 6.84 -10.75 12.09
N LEU A 157 7.39 -11.62 11.24
CA LEU A 157 6.97 -13.02 11.15
C LEU A 157 7.11 -13.74 12.50
N THR A 158 8.24 -13.57 13.16
CA THR A 158 8.47 -14.18 14.48
C THR A 158 7.47 -13.68 15.52
N LEU A 159 7.23 -12.37 15.56
CA LEU A 159 6.23 -11.78 16.46
C LEU A 159 4.81 -12.25 16.12
N ALA A 160 4.48 -12.38 14.85
CA ALA A 160 3.17 -12.88 14.41
C ALA A 160 2.94 -14.35 14.78
N MET A 161 3.97 -15.20 14.61
CA MET A 161 3.92 -16.60 15.07
C MET A 161 3.71 -16.67 16.59
N GLN A 162 4.38 -15.82 17.36
CA GLN A 162 4.19 -15.71 18.81
C GLN A 162 2.78 -15.21 19.18
N ALA A 163 2.20 -14.33 18.37
CA ALA A 163 0.82 -13.87 18.56
C ALA A 163 -0.23 -14.93 18.21
N GLY A 164 0.15 -16.01 17.51
CA GLY A 164 -0.73 -17.12 17.15
C GLY A 164 -1.02 -17.26 15.66
N LEU A 165 -0.13 -16.75 14.79
CA LEU A 165 -0.25 -16.92 13.34
C LEU A 165 -0.09 -18.39 12.94
N ASP A 166 -1.07 -18.93 12.21
CA ASP A 166 -1.04 -20.32 11.72
C ASP A 166 -0.48 -20.45 10.30
N LEU A 167 -0.74 -19.45 9.45
CA LEU A 167 -0.37 -19.49 8.03
C LEU A 167 0.23 -18.14 7.62
N ALA A 168 1.46 -18.15 7.11
CA ALA A 168 2.10 -16.96 6.58
C ALA A 168 2.07 -16.95 5.05
N ILE A 169 1.53 -15.90 4.44
CA ILE A 169 1.68 -15.63 3.00
C ILE A 169 3.00 -14.90 2.83
N MET A 170 4.01 -15.62 2.34
CA MET A 170 5.37 -15.11 2.17
C MET A 170 6.11 -15.87 1.07
N ASN A 171 7.26 -15.36 0.65
CA ASN A 171 8.15 -16.09 -0.26
C ASN A 171 8.98 -17.13 0.53
N PRO A 172 8.74 -18.44 0.35
CA PRO A 172 9.50 -19.47 1.06
C PRO A 172 10.96 -19.58 0.60
N ASN A 173 11.32 -18.95 -0.51
CA ASN A 173 12.69 -18.89 -0.99
C ASN A 173 13.53 -17.76 -0.34
N THR A 174 12.98 -17.09 0.68
CA THR A 174 13.71 -16.10 1.48
C THR A 174 14.38 -16.83 2.65
N PRO A 175 15.73 -17.06 2.62
CA PRO A 175 16.41 -17.90 3.59
C PRO A 175 16.24 -17.42 5.03
N GLU A 176 16.27 -16.11 5.25
CA GLU A 176 16.16 -15.49 6.57
C GLU A 176 14.78 -15.73 7.20
N MET A 177 13.71 -15.65 6.41
CA MET A 177 12.35 -15.92 6.89
C MET A 177 12.18 -17.39 7.23
N MET A 178 12.69 -18.29 6.38
CA MET A 178 12.63 -19.74 6.66
C MET A 178 13.50 -20.13 7.85
N ALA A 179 14.64 -19.45 8.05
CA ALA A 179 15.47 -19.65 9.24
C ALA A 179 14.72 -19.25 10.52
N ALA A 180 14.00 -18.11 10.48
CA ALA A 180 13.18 -17.69 11.63
C ALA A 180 12.08 -18.70 11.95
N VAL A 181 11.39 -19.24 10.93
CA VAL A 181 10.35 -20.28 11.14
C VAL A 181 10.94 -21.52 11.80
N ARG A 182 12.07 -22.02 11.30
CA ARG A 182 12.72 -23.21 11.88
C ARG A 182 13.20 -22.97 13.30
N ALA A 183 13.87 -21.83 13.54
CA ALA A 183 14.33 -21.46 14.87
C ALA A 183 13.15 -21.32 15.85
N TYR A 184 12.06 -20.66 15.44
CA TYR A 184 10.86 -20.52 16.26
C TYR A 184 10.27 -21.89 16.64
N ARG A 185 10.16 -22.83 15.69
CA ARG A 185 9.66 -24.18 15.95
C ARG A 185 10.49 -24.95 16.96
N VAL A 186 11.82 -24.80 16.92
CA VAL A 186 12.73 -25.38 17.95
C VAL A 186 12.45 -24.74 19.31
N LEU A 187 12.43 -23.41 19.38
CA LEU A 187 12.28 -22.67 20.64
C LEU A 187 10.90 -22.88 21.30
N THR A 188 9.89 -23.22 20.51
CA THR A 188 8.53 -23.51 20.99
C THR A 188 8.21 -25.01 21.07
N SER A 189 9.25 -25.86 21.02
CA SER A 189 9.14 -27.32 21.11
C SER A 189 8.24 -27.97 20.04
N GLN A 190 8.13 -27.36 18.87
CA GLN A 190 7.40 -27.89 17.71
C GLN A 190 8.29 -28.70 16.76
N ASP A 191 9.62 -28.60 16.89
CA ASP A 191 10.62 -29.40 16.18
C ASP A 191 11.23 -30.38 17.17
N GLU A 192 10.75 -31.64 17.15
CA GLU A 192 11.19 -32.67 18.09
C GLU A 192 12.70 -32.95 17.90
N LYS A 193 13.46 -32.84 18.99
CA LYS A 193 14.92 -33.05 19.00
C LYS A 193 15.69 -32.18 17.98
N CYS A 194 15.12 -31.05 17.55
CA CYS A 194 15.69 -30.15 16.57
C CYS A 194 15.98 -30.79 15.19
N ASN A 195 15.24 -31.85 14.83
CA ASN A 195 15.54 -32.63 13.63
C ASN A 195 15.49 -31.82 12.34
N ASP A 196 14.41 -31.03 12.14
CA ASP A 196 14.23 -30.22 10.94
C ASP A 196 15.29 -29.09 10.87
N TYR A 197 15.61 -28.50 12.03
CA TYR A 197 16.62 -27.46 12.12
C TYR A 197 18.01 -28.00 11.80
N VAL A 198 18.41 -29.12 12.41
CA VAL A 198 19.68 -29.76 12.14
C VAL A 198 19.80 -30.20 10.70
N ALA A 199 18.77 -30.83 10.13
CA ALA A 199 18.76 -31.24 8.72
C ALA A 199 18.97 -30.05 7.77
N ALA A 200 18.41 -28.89 8.10
CA ALA A 200 18.53 -27.69 7.27
C ALA A 200 19.90 -27.01 7.37
N TYR A 201 20.59 -27.08 8.51
CA TYR A 201 21.75 -26.23 8.80
C TYR A 201 23.03 -26.98 9.15
N ALA A 202 23.03 -28.30 9.29
CA ALA A 202 24.24 -29.09 9.67
C ALA A 202 25.43 -28.84 8.74
N ASN A 203 25.22 -28.55 7.48
CA ASN A 203 26.26 -28.33 6.47
C ASN A 203 26.41 -26.86 6.04
N VAL A 204 25.71 -25.94 6.71
CA VAL A 204 25.78 -24.50 6.36
C VAL A 204 26.97 -23.89 7.10
N GLN A 205 28.01 -23.54 6.35
CA GLN A 205 29.09 -22.70 6.90
C GLN A 205 28.56 -21.27 7.03
N VAL A 206 28.41 -20.79 8.26
CA VAL A 206 28.14 -19.37 8.51
C VAL A 206 29.40 -18.61 8.12
N GLN A 207 29.39 -17.95 6.97
CA GLN A 207 30.37 -16.91 6.71
C GLN A 207 30.17 -15.83 7.76
N THR A 208 31.03 -15.74 8.73
CA THR A 208 31.17 -14.56 9.59
C THR A 208 31.60 -13.44 8.65
N SER A 209 30.62 -12.72 8.13
CA SER A 209 30.87 -11.49 7.39
C SER A 209 31.66 -10.59 8.35
N GLN A 210 32.91 -10.33 8.01
CA GLN A 210 33.58 -9.16 8.56
C GLN A 210 32.61 -8.00 8.31
N VAL A 211 32.22 -7.37 9.41
CA VAL A 211 31.43 -6.14 9.36
C VAL A 211 32.25 -5.18 8.49
N ALA A 212 31.91 -5.09 7.23
CA ALA A 212 32.33 -3.98 6.43
C ALA A 212 31.84 -2.77 7.20
N LYS A 213 32.74 -1.99 7.73
CA LYS A 213 32.45 -0.66 8.21
C LYS A 213 31.84 0.08 7.02
N THR A 214 30.53 0.04 6.92
CA THR A 214 29.83 1.05 6.16
C THR A 214 30.02 2.31 6.96
N ASP A 215 31.04 3.07 6.58
CA ASP A 215 31.06 4.49 6.86
C ASP A 215 29.74 5.04 6.33
N ALA A 216 28.76 5.13 7.22
CA ALA A 216 27.63 5.98 7.05
C ALA A 216 28.20 7.40 7.17
N ALA A 217 28.89 7.82 6.12
CA ALA A 217 29.13 9.23 5.90
C ALA A 217 27.75 9.86 5.75
N ALA A 218 27.24 10.40 6.84
CA ALA A 218 26.32 11.50 6.74
C ALA A 218 26.99 12.49 5.77
N PRO A 219 26.33 12.96 4.72
CA PRO A 219 26.86 14.04 3.92
C PRO A 219 26.88 15.29 4.80
N ALA A 220 27.98 15.48 5.53
CA ALA A 220 28.37 16.76 6.07
C ALA A 220 28.90 17.58 4.89
N GLY A 221 28.00 18.21 4.19
CA GLY A 221 28.25 19.22 3.18
C GLY A 221 27.53 20.48 3.61
N GLY A 222 28.06 21.16 4.62
CA GLY A 222 27.68 22.53 4.92
C GLY A 222 28.11 23.42 3.77
N ALA A 223 27.20 23.74 2.85
CA ALA A 223 27.29 24.92 2.04
C ALA A 223 26.87 26.11 2.93
N ALA A 224 27.81 26.95 3.29
CA ALA A 224 27.53 28.25 3.88
C ALA A 224 26.62 29.02 2.91
N GLY A 225 25.34 29.25 3.30
CA GLY A 225 24.37 29.99 2.46
C GLY A 225 23.10 29.20 2.10
N ALA A 226 22.95 27.97 2.53
CA ALA A 226 21.69 27.23 2.31
C ALA A 226 20.54 27.93 3.06
N ASP A 227 19.47 28.26 2.32
CA ASP A 227 18.23 28.79 2.87
C ASP A 227 17.70 27.88 3.97
N ALA A 228 17.44 28.41 5.17
CA ALA A 228 16.97 27.65 6.33
C ALA A 228 15.67 26.89 6.02
N LEU A 229 14.81 27.48 5.18
CA LEU A 229 13.58 26.83 4.72
C LEU A 229 13.88 25.63 3.83
N PHE A 230 14.82 25.76 2.90
CA PHE A 230 15.23 24.67 2.02
C PHE A 230 15.72 23.45 2.85
N GLU A 231 16.61 23.69 3.82
CA GLU A 231 17.14 22.63 4.68
C GLU A 231 16.07 22.01 5.59
N ALA A 232 15.17 22.83 6.15
CA ALA A 232 14.08 22.32 6.97
C ALA A 232 13.13 21.41 6.17
N VAL A 233 12.81 21.77 4.92
CA VAL A 233 12.01 20.93 4.01
C VAL A 233 12.78 19.66 3.65
N ARG A 234 14.03 19.78 3.22
CA ARG A 234 14.87 18.64 2.83
C ARG A 234 14.99 17.59 3.96
N ARG A 235 15.06 18.05 5.22
CA ARG A 235 15.16 17.21 6.41
C ARG A 235 13.81 16.78 7.00
N GLY A 236 12.69 17.27 6.46
CA GLY A 236 11.35 16.93 6.95
C GLY A 236 10.99 17.55 8.29
N LEU A 237 11.59 18.70 8.66
CA LEU A 237 11.43 19.37 9.96
C LEU A 237 10.23 20.33 9.93
N LYS A 238 9.04 19.83 10.21
CA LYS A 238 7.75 20.55 10.06
C LYS A 238 7.71 21.91 10.76
N ASN A 239 8.10 21.96 12.03
CA ASN A 239 8.02 23.20 12.82
C ASN A 239 9.07 24.24 12.39
N GLU A 240 10.26 23.77 12.05
CA GLU A 240 11.36 24.60 11.54
C GLU A 240 11.03 25.14 10.15
N ALA A 241 10.42 24.32 9.28
CA ALA A 241 9.98 24.75 7.95
C ALA A 241 8.92 25.86 8.05
N ARG A 242 7.97 25.72 8.99
CA ARG A 242 6.99 26.76 9.24
C ARG A 242 7.62 28.07 9.70
N ALA A 243 8.49 28.02 10.71
CA ALA A 243 9.18 29.21 11.23
C ALA A 243 10.10 29.86 10.18
N ALA A 244 10.82 29.05 9.40
CA ALA A 244 11.67 29.53 8.32
C ALA A 244 10.87 30.17 7.18
N ALA A 245 9.65 29.68 6.88
CA ALA A 245 8.75 30.31 5.93
C ALA A 245 8.26 31.67 6.42
N GLU A 246 7.90 31.80 7.69
CA GLU A 246 7.51 33.08 8.31
C GLU A 246 8.65 34.12 8.23
N GLU A 247 9.89 33.67 8.46
CA GLU A 247 11.07 34.54 8.36
C GLU A 247 11.39 34.95 6.91
N ALA A 248 11.29 33.99 5.98
CA ALA A 248 11.52 34.24 4.55
C ALA A 248 10.55 35.28 3.96
N LEU A 249 9.30 35.29 4.41
CA LEU A 249 8.26 36.21 3.97
C LEU A 249 8.45 37.65 4.45
N LYS A 250 9.35 37.90 5.39
CA LYS A 250 9.68 39.29 5.83
C LYS A 250 10.51 40.04 4.78
N THR A 251 11.21 39.28 3.93
CA THR A 251 12.20 39.89 2.97
C THR A 251 11.97 39.49 1.52
N ARG A 252 11.13 38.46 1.27
CA ARG A 252 10.86 37.93 -0.07
C ARG A 252 9.35 37.87 -0.35
N GLU A 253 8.99 38.05 -1.61
CA GLU A 253 7.63 37.88 -2.06
C GLU A 253 7.18 36.41 -1.92
N PRO A 254 5.90 36.13 -1.53
CA PRO A 254 5.42 34.77 -1.29
C PRO A 254 5.65 33.80 -2.45
N LEU A 255 5.38 34.22 -3.69
CA LEU A 255 5.59 33.40 -4.89
C LEU A 255 7.07 33.11 -5.16
N GLN A 256 7.95 34.06 -4.82
CA GLN A 256 9.38 33.87 -4.92
C GLN A 256 9.88 32.82 -3.96
N VAL A 257 9.38 32.79 -2.71
CA VAL A 257 9.72 31.75 -1.72
C VAL A 257 9.27 30.35 -2.20
N VAL A 258 8.10 30.25 -2.83
CA VAL A 258 7.64 28.98 -3.41
C VAL A 258 8.56 28.52 -4.54
N ASN A 259 8.81 29.38 -5.52
CA ASN A 259 9.53 29.01 -6.75
C ASN A 259 11.03 28.80 -6.53
N GLU A 260 11.65 29.59 -5.65
CA GLU A 260 13.11 29.59 -5.47
C GLU A 260 13.56 28.71 -4.29
N THR A 261 12.65 28.35 -3.37
CA THR A 261 13.01 27.54 -2.18
C THR A 261 12.21 26.26 -2.05
N LEU A 262 10.88 26.30 -2.02
CA LEU A 262 10.07 25.10 -1.75
C LEU A 262 10.14 24.09 -2.89
N ILE A 263 9.95 24.55 -4.13
CA ILE A 263 9.98 23.68 -5.31
C ILE A 263 11.36 23.02 -5.47
N PRO A 264 12.48 23.78 -5.43
CA PRO A 264 13.80 23.16 -5.50
C PRO A 264 14.11 22.18 -4.37
N ALA A 265 13.62 22.44 -3.14
CA ALA A 265 13.79 21.52 -2.03
C ALA A 265 13.05 20.18 -2.27
N LEU A 266 11.81 20.25 -2.79
CA LEU A 266 11.03 19.06 -3.16
C LEU A 266 11.66 18.29 -4.32
N ASP A 267 12.20 18.98 -5.32
CA ASP A 267 12.91 18.34 -6.43
C ASP A 267 14.10 17.53 -5.93
N VAL A 268 14.91 18.11 -5.03
CA VAL A 268 16.06 17.40 -4.40
C VAL A 268 15.59 16.19 -3.60
N VAL A 269 14.50 16.30 -2.85
CA VAL A 269 13.93 15.19 -2.07
C VAL A 269 13.37 14.12 -3.00
N GLY A 270 12.67 14.50 -4.06
CA GLY A 270 12.14 13.59 -5.07
C GLY A 270 13.25 12.81 -5.79
N ASP A 271 14.33 13.50 -6.18
CA ASP A 271 15.51 12.88 -6.79
C ASP A 271 16.23 11.92 -5.84
N ALA A 272 16.34 12.30 -4.57
CA ALA A 272 16.95 11.45 -3.55
C ALA A 272 16.11 10.18 -3.31
N PHE A 273 14.78 10.28 -3.36
CA PHE A 273 13.87 9.14 -3.28
C PHE A 273 13.98 8.22 -4.51
N GLU A 274 14.01 8.80 -5.71
CA GLU A 274 14.17 8.03 -6.96
C GLU A 274 15.51 7.27 -7.00
N LYS A 275 16.60 7.90 -6.51
CA LYS A 275 17.93 7.28 -6.40
C LYS A 275 18.04 6.28 -5.24
N GLY A 276 17.01 6.12 -4.42
CA GLY A 276 17.01 5.22 -3.26
C GLY A 276 17.91 5.69 -2.10
N SER A 277 18.31 6.96 -2.07
CA SER A 277 19.13 7.55 -1.01
C SER A 277 18.30 8.04 0.20
N ILE A 278 17.00 8.23 0.02
CA ILE A 278 16.00 8.37 1.07
C ILE A 278 14.83 7.42 0.85
N PHE A 279 14.02 7.21 1.89
CA PHE A 279 12.93 6.24 1.90
C PHE A 279 11.58 6.90 2.14
N LEU A 280 10.49 6.15 1.95
CA LEU A 280 9.12 6.67 2.03
C LEU A 280 8.82 7.49 3.31
N PRO A 281 9.24 7.10 4.52
CA PRO A 281 9.02 7.92 5.72
C PRO A 281 9.64 9.31 5.62
N GLN A 282 10.85 9.42 5.08
CA GLN A 282 11.57 10.68 4.92
C GLN A 282 10.90 11.56 3.85
N LEU A 283 10.45 10.95 2.74
CA LEU A 283 9.65 11.65 1.72
C LEU A 283 8.36 12.23 2.31
N LEU A 284 7.64 11.46 3.13
CA LEU A 284 6.41 11.91 3.79
C LEU A 284 6.67 13.01 4.82
N GLN A 285 7.77 12.92 5.57
CA GLN A 285 8.18 13.99 6.51
C GLN A 285 8.50 15.27 5.77
N SER A 286 9.25 15.21 4.68
CA SER A 286 9.57 16.37 3.83
C SER A 286 8.30 16.98 3.21
N ALA A 287 7.39 16.17 2.68
CA ALA A 287 6.12 16.63 2.16
C ALA A 287 5.26 17.33 3.24
N THR A 288 5.25 16.78 4.48
CA THR A 288 4.55 17.39 5.61
C THR A 288 5.17 18.71 6.04
N ALA A 289 6.50 18.82 6.02
CA ALA A 289 7.23 20.04 6.31
C ALA A 289 6.95 21.13 5.25
N THR A 290 6.93 20.72 3.98
CA THR A 290 6.58 21.61 2.85
C THR A 290 5.15 22.12 2.98
N GLN A 291 4.20 21.25 3.30
CA GLN A 291 2.81 21.65 3.49
C GLN A 291 2.66 22.67 4.63
N ALA A 292 3.37 22.49 5.75
CA ALA A 292 3.34 23.43 6.86
C ALA A 292 3.90 24.81 6.49
N ALA A 293 4.97 24.86 5.69
CA ALA A 293 5.52 26.09 5.14
C ALA A 293 4.55 26.73 4.13
N PHE A 294 3.95 25.92 3.25
CA PHE A 294 3.02 26.42 2.23
C PHE A 294 1.75 27.02 2.81
N GLU A 295 1.22 26.51 3.92
CA GLU A 295 0.07 27.12 4.62
C GLU A 295 0.38 28.53 5.14
N VAL A 296 1.59 28.78 5.61
CA VAL A 296 2.05 30.11 6.00
C VAL A 296 2.10 31.05 4.79
N ILE A 297 2.71 30.59 3.71
CA ILE A 297 2.85 31.35 2.47
C ILE A 297 1.49 31.66 1.85
N LYS A 298 0.58 30.68 1.82
CA LYS A 298 -0.80 30.84 1.34
C LYS A 298 -1.56 31.92 2.11
N THR A 299 -1.40 31.94 3.43
CA THR A 299 -1.99 32.98 4.30
C THR A 299 -1.44 34.35 3.95
N ALA A 300 -0.14 34.48 3.67
CA ALA A 300 0.49 35.73 3.28
C ALA A 300 0.01 36.20 1.87
N ILE A 301 -0.13 35.26 0.91
CA ILE A 301 -0.70 35.53 -0.42
C ILE A 301 -2.13 36.08 -0.30
N ALA A 302 -2.97 35.42 0.53
CA ALA A 302 -4.34 35.87 0.76
C ALA A 302 -4.40 37.27 1.39
N ALA A 303 -3.46 37.60 2.28
CA ALA A 303 -3.36 38.90 2.93
C ALA A 303 -2.83 40.02 1.99
N SER A 304 -2.02 39.66 1.01
CA SER A 304 -1.47 40.62 0.02
C SER A 304 -2.44 40.96 -1.14
N GLY A 305 -3.62 40.36 -1.18
CA GLY A 305 -4.61 40.59 -2.24
C GLY A 305 -4.25 40.00 -3.61
N SER A 306 -3.09 39.42 -3.76
CA SER A 306 -2.71 38.63 -4.94
C SER A 306 -3.21 37.20 -4.75
N GLN A 307 -4.36 36.85 -5.31
CA GLN A 307 -4.73 35.46 -5.51
C GLN A 307 -3.67 34.87 -6.44
N GLY A 308 -2.77 34.05 -5.88
CA GLY A 308 -1.91 33.19 -6.68
C GLY A 308 -2.82 32.28 -7.49
N GLU A 309 -2.87 32.49 -8.82
CA GLU A 309 -3.60 31.60 -9.71
C GLU A 309 -3.06 30.19 -9.52
N SER A 310 -3.95 29.25 -9.24
CA SER A 310 -3.60 27.82 -9.26
C SER A 310 -2.96 27.54 -10.61
N LYS A 311 -1.85 26.80 -10.64
CA LYS A 311 -1.17 26.40 -11.89
C LYS A 311 -2.08 25.57 -12.79
N GLY A 312 -3.14 25.00 -12.22
CA GLY A 312 -4.16 24.21 -12.93
C GLY A 312 -4.84 23.21 -12.02
N ARG A 313 -5.94 22.66 -12.48
CA ARG A 313 -6.76 21.70 -11.71
C ARG A 313 -6.50 20.28 -12.17
N ILE A 314 -6.32 19.39 -11.21
CA ILE A 314 -6.08 17.94 -11.41
C ILE A 314 -7.13 17.17 -10.63
N VAL A 315 -7.73 16.16 -11.26
CA VAL A 315 -8.62 15.20 -10.57
C VAL A 315 -7.82 13.93 -10.28
N ILE A 316 -7.87 13.42 -9.04
CA ILE A 316 -7.24 12.14 -8.71
C ILE A 316 -8.24 11.19 -8.04
N ALA A 317 -8.05 9.89 -8.30
CA ALA A 317 -8.90 8.84 -7.73
C ALA A 317 -8.16 7.52 -7.58
N THR A 318 -8.49 6.74 -6.55
CA THR A 318 -8.24 5.31 -6.53
C THR A 318 -9.45 4.61 -7.15
N VAL A 319 -9.20 3.78 -8.16
CA VAL A 319 -10.24 3.18 -9.00
C VAL A 319 -11.18 2.25 -8.23
N LYS A 320 -12.36 2.00 -8.78
CA LYS A 320 -13.38 1.13 -8.20
C LYS A 320 -12.83 -0.22 -7.79
N GLY A 321 -13.22 -0.67 -6.59
CA GLY A 321 -12.78 -1.94 -6.00
C GLY A 321 -11.39 -1.89 -5.35
N ASP A 322 -10.68 -0.76 -5.44
CA ASP A 322 -9.37 -0.58 -4.79
C ASP A 322 -9.48 0.39 -3.60
N VAL A 323 -9.01 -0.08 -2.45
CA VAL A 323 -9.04 0.70 -1.19
C VAL A 323 -7.65 1.25 -0.79
N HIS A 324 -6.63 0.95 -1.59
CA HIS A 324 -5.26 1.35 -1.32
C HIS A 324 -5.01 2.77 -1.86
N ASP A 325 -4.96 3.74 -0.98
CA ASP A 325 -4.85 5.15 -1.33
C ASP A 325 -3.56 5.85 -0.88
N ILE A 326 -2.64 5.13 -0.22
CA ILE A 326 -1.38 5.72 0.27
C ILE A 326 -0.58 6.35 -0.87
N GLY A 327 -0.38 5.64 -1.98
CA GLY A 327 0.34 6.15 -3.15
C GLY A 327 -0.34 7.37 -3.75
N LYS A 328 -1.67 7.35 -3.90
CA LYS A 328 -2.45 8.48 -4.38
C LYS A 328 -2.33 9.70 -3.46
N ASN A 329 -2.38 9.48 -2.14
CA ASN A 329 -2.27 10.56 -1.17
C ASN A 329 -0.89 11.22 -1.19
N ILE A 330 0.19 10.46 -1.44
CA ILE A 330 1.54 11.01 -1.65
C ILE A 330 1.55 11.88 -2.90
N VAL A 331 1.02 11.38 -4.02
CA VAL A 331 0.91 12.14 -5.28
C VAL A 331 0.11 13.42 -5.07
N ARG A 332 -1.03 13.37 -4.36
CA ARG A 332 -1.82 14.54 -4.01
C ARG A 332 -1.00 15.62 -3.30
N VAL A 333 -0.34 15.23 -2.19
CA VAL A 333 0.44 16.17 -1.38
C VAL A 333 1.55 16.81 -2.20
N ILE A 334 2.23 16.04 -3.06
CA ILE A 334 3.28 16.57 -3.93
C ILE A 334 2.69 17.53 -4.96
N LEU A 335 1.62 17.18 -5.66
CA LEU A 335 0.97 18.06 -6.63
C LEU A 335 0.45 19.37 -6.00
N GLU A 336 -0.20 19.29 -4.83
CA GLU A 336 -0.63 20.47 -4.06
C GLU A 336 0.57 21.38 -3.71
N ASN A 337 1.70 20.80 -3.30
CA ASN A 337 2.93 21.54 -2.98
C ASN A 337 3.58 22.19 -4.22
N TYR A 338 3.37 21.64 -5.41
CA TYR A 338 3.76 22.28 -6.68
C TYR A 338 2.80 23.39 -7.13
N GLY A 339 1.73 23.64 -6.38
CA GLY A 339 0.78 24.73 -6.62
C GLY A 339 -0.40 24.35 -7.51
N TYR A 340 -0.68 23.06 -7.71
CA TYR A 340 -1.86 22.60 -8.41
C TYR A 340 -3.07 22.51 -7.47
N ASP A 341 -4.26 22.77 -7.99
CA ASP A 341 -5.53 22.53 -7.31
C ASP A 341 -5.96 21.07 -7.54
N VAL A 342 -5.84 20.23 -6.51
CA VAL A 342 -6.07 18.80 -6.62
C VAL A 342 -7.42 18.42 -6.01
N LEU A 343 -8.35 17.99 -6.88
CA LEU A 343 -9.61 17.38 -6.46
C LEU A 343 -9.43 15.89 -6.26
N ASP A 344 -9.33 15.47 -5.01
CA ASP A 344 -9.24 14.06 -4.63
C ASP A 344 -10.63 13.45 -4.44
N LEU A 345 -11.02 12.52 -5.30
CA LEU A 345 -12.30 11.82 -5.22
C LEU A 345 -12.32 10.68 -4.20
N GLY A 346 -11.16 10.37 -3.59
CA GLY A 346 -11.02 9.30 -2.62
C GLY A 346 -10.66 7.95 -3.23
N ARG A 347 -11.18 6.89 -2.61
CA ARG A 347 -10.93 5.48 -2.98
C ARG A 347 -12.22 4.80 -3.40
N ASP A 348 -12.09 3.65 -4.08
CA ASP A 348 -13.23 2.87 -4.60
C ASP A 348 -14.17 3.72 -5.49
N VAL A 349 -13.56 4.54 -6.36
CA VAL A 349 -14.28 5.53 -7.15
C VAL A 349 -14.77 4.91 -8.46
N PRO A 350 -16.09 4.88 -8.70
CA PRO A 350 -16.62 4.35 -9.95
C PRO A 350 -16.33 5.29 -11.14
N PRO A 351 -16.20 4.76 -12.37
CA PRO A 351 -15.88 5.52 -13.59
C PRO A 351 -16.75 6.75 -13.79
N GLU A 352 -18.05 6.62 -13.55
CA GLU A 352 -19.06 7.68 -13.78
C GLU A 352 -18.77 8.91 -12.90
N ARG A 353 -18.27 8.69 -11.68
CA ARG A 353 -17.93 9.77 -10.74
C ARG A 353 -16.69 10.53 -11.17
N VAL A 354 -15.71 9.83 -11.78
CA VAL A 354 -14.52 10.48 -12.35
C VAL A 354 -14.93 11.33 -13.56
N VAL A 355 -15.73 10.77 -14.47
CA VAL A 355 -16.25 11.49 -15.64
C VAL A 355 -17.02 12.76 -15.23
N GLU A 356 -17.89 12.65 -14.24
CA GLU A 356 -18.67 13.79 -13.76
C GLU A 356 -17.78 14.87 -13.12
N ALA A 357 -16.77 14.47 -12.33
CA ALA A 357 -15.80 15.39 -11.73
C ALA A 357 -15.03 16.17 -12.80
N VAL A 358 -14.56 15.49 -13.85
CA VAL A 358 -13.85 16.13 -14.97
C VAL A 358 -14.78 17.07 -15.72
N ARG A 359 -16.05 16.67 -15.97
CA ARG A 359 -17.03 17.52 -16.65
C ARG A 359 -17.33 18.79 -15.86
N GLN A 360 -17.50 18.69 -14.53
CA GLN A 360 -17.79 19.83 -13.67
C GLN A 360 -16.60 20.76 -13.50
N THR A 361 -15.39 20.22 -13.46
CA THR A 361 -14.18 21.01 -13.16
C THR A 361 -13.43 21.49 -14.38
N GLY A 362 -13.63 20.86 -15.53
CA GLY A 362 -12.82 21.09 -16.72
C GLY A 362 -11.34 20.70 -16.57
N ALA A 363 -11.02 19.83 -15.61
CA ALA A 363 -9.64 19.45 -15.31
C ALA A 363 -8.95 18.80 -16.53
N PRO A 364 -7.83 19.35 -17.02
CA PRO A 364 -7.15 18.80 -18.19
C PRO A 364 -6.27 17.58 -17.85
N LEU A 365 -6.12 17.24 -16.57
CA LEU A 365 -5.35 16.08 -16.11
C LEU A 365 -6.11 15.27 -15.06
N VAL A 366 -6.13 13.95 -15.28
CA VAL A 366 -6.70 12.96 -14.36
C VAL A 366 -5.61 11.99 -13.92
N GLY A 367 -5.49 11.73 -12.62
CA GLY A 367 -4.60 10.73 -12.05
C GLY A 367 -5.40 9.54 -11.49
N LEU A 368 -5.13 8.33 -11.98
CA LEU A 368 -5.77 7.10 -11.49
C LEU A 368 -4.75 6.20 -10.80
N SER A 369 -5.15 5.64 -9.65
CA SER A 369 -4.31 4.73 -8.86
C SER A 369 -4.97 3.37 -8.70
N ALA A 370 -4.18 2.28 -8.83
CA ALA A 370 -4.57 0.92 -8.49
C ALA A 370 -3.38 0.15 -7.92
N LEU A 371 -3.58 -0.58 -6.83
CA LEU A 371 -2.53 -1.38 -6.19
C LEU A 371 -2.73 -2.89 -6.39
N MET A 372 -3.92 -3.33 -6.79
CA MET A 372 -4.24 -4.74 -6.99
C MET A 372 -4.41 -5.05 -8.48
N THR A 373 -3.88 -6.19 -8.92
CA THR A 373 -4.07 -6.67 -10.31
C THR A 373 -5.55 -6.89 -10.66
N THR A 374 -6.38 -7.18 -9.67
CA THR A 374 -7.83 -7.39 -9.82
C THR A 374 -8.60 -6.10 -10.08
N THR A 375 -8.06 -4.94 -9.72
CA THR A 375 -8.71 -3.63 -9.86
C THR A 375 -8.23 -2.86 -11.10
N VAL A 376 -7.15 -3.30 -11.74
CA VAL A 376 -6.64 -2.68 -12.97
C VAL A 376 -7.65 -2.67 -14.14
N PRO A 377 -8.53 -3.68 -14.33
CA PRO A 377 -9.61 -3.58 -15.31
C PRO A 377 -10.57 -2.41 -15.09
N ASN A 378 -10.77 -1.98 -13.84
CA ASN A 378 -11.58 -0.81 -13.52
C ASN A 378 -10.87 0.52 -13.87
N MET A 379 -9.54 0.51 -13.90
CA MET A 379 -8.75 1.63 -14.42
C MET A 379 -8.97 1.79 -15.92
N GLN A 380 -8.90 0.71 -16.68
CA GLN A 380 -9.22 0.68 -18.10
C GLN A 380 -10.66 1.17 -18.36
N ALA A 381 -11.65 0.64 -17.63
CA ALA A 381 -13.03 1.07 -17.75
C ALA A 381 -13.22 2.57 -17.48
N THR A 382 -12.43 3.14 -16.54
CA THR A 382 -12.47 4.59 -16.26
C THR A 382 -11.89 5.40 -17.42
N ILE A 383 -10.78 4.95 -18.02
CA ILE A 383 -10.18 5.59 -19.20
C ILE A 383 -11.15 5.55 -20.37
N GLU A 384 -11.75 4.39 -20.64
CA GLU A 384 -12.76 4.21 -21.72
C GLU A 384 -13.97 5.13 -21.50
N ALA A 385 -14.45 5.26 -20.27
CA ALA A 385 -15.56 6.16 -19.94
C ALA A 385 -15.22 7.64 -20.16
N LEU A 386 -14.00 8.07 -19.84
CA LEU A 386 -13.51 9.44 -20.11
C LEU A 386 -13.43 9.70 -21.62
N HIS A 387 -12.91 8.77 -22.41
CA HIS A 387 -12.84 8.86 -23.87
C HIS A 387 -14.25 8.88 -24.51
N ALA A 388 -15.15 8.00 -24.05
CA ALA A 388 -16.54 7.95 -24.53
C ALA A 388 -17.31 9.25 -24.23
N ALA A 389 -16.96 9.94 -23.16
CA ALA A 389 -17.51 11.23 -22.80
C ALA A 389 -16.93 12.42 -23.61
N ASN A 390 -15.96 12.18 -24.50
CA ASN A 390 -15.24 13.19 -25.30
C ASN A 390 -14.69 14.35 -24.45
N LEU A 391 -14.18 14.04 -23.24
CA LEU A 391 -13.63 15.07 -22.36
C LEU A 391 -12.16 15.36 -22.75
N PRO A 392 -11.76 16.63 -22.88
CA PRO A 392 -10.40 17.01 -23.29
C PRO A 392 -9.43 16.93 -22.11
N CYS A 393 -9.27 15.74 -21.53
CA CYS A 393 -8.34 15.51 -20.42
C CYS A 393 -7.31 14.44 -20.79
N LYS A 394 -6.11 14.56 -20.21
CA LYS A 394 -5.07 13.54 -20.24
C LYS A 394 -5.19 12.65 -19.02
N VAL A 395 -4.86 11.36 -19.15
CA VAL A 395 -4.93 10.40 -18.06
C VAL A 395 -3.55 9.87 -17.73
N MET A 396 -3.09 10.13 -16.53
CA MET A 396 -1.92 9.48 -15.95
C MET A 396 -2.35 8.36 -15.00
N VAL A 397 -1.61 7.26 -15.02
CA VAL A 397 -1.87 6.10 -14.17
C VAL A 397 -0.65 5.75 -13.35
N GLY A 398 -0.88 5.29 -12.11
CA GLY A 398 0.17 4.85 -11.20
C GLY A 398 -0.29 3.71 -10.28
N GLY A 399 0.67 2.99 -9.73
CA GLY A 399 0.43 1.89 -8.79
C GLY A 399 1.44 0.76 -8.93
N ALA A 400 1.70 0.04 -7.84
CA ALA A 400 2.77 -0.94 -7.74
C ALA A 400 2.60 -2.18 -8.66
N VAL A 401 1.39 -2.42 -9.15
CA VAL A 401 1.09 -3.55 -10.06
C VAL A 401 1.11 -3.17 -11.54
N LEU A 402 1.32 -1.89 -11.85
CA LEU A 402 1.33 -1.38 -13.20
C LEU A 402 2.74 -1.41 -13.80
N THR A 403 2.78 -1.62 -15.10
CA THR A 403 3.97 -1.46 -15.93
C THR A 403 3.68 -0.46 -17.04
N LYS A 404 4.72 0.14 -17.62
CA LYS A 404 4.56 1.08 -18.74
C LYS A 404 3.82 0.42 -19.92
N ALA A 405 4.18 -0.80 -20.28
CA ALA A 405 3.54 -1.54 -21.35
C ALA A 405 2.05 -1.77 -21.11
N TYR A 406 1.66 -2.05 -19.86
CA TYR A 406 0.26 -2.24 -19.52
C TYR A 406 -0.51 -0.90 -19.50
N ALA A 407 0.10 0.17 -19.02
CA ALA A 407 -0.50 1.50 -19.08
C ALA A 407 -0.81 1.94 -20.52
N GLU A 408 0.12 1.68 -21.44
CA GLU A 408 -0.08 1.91 -22.88
C GLU A 408 -1.22 1.03 -23.45
N GLN A 409 -1.29 -0.23 -23.04
CA GLN A 409 -2.33 -1.18 -23.48
C GLN A 409 -3.75 -0.72 -23.07
N ILE A 410 -3.90 -0.14 -21.87
CA ILE A 410 -5.21 0.34 -21.39
C ILE A 410 -5.55 1.76 -21.85
N GLY A 411 -4.71 2.37 -22.70
CA GLY A 411 -4.94 3.66 -23.30
C GLY A 411 -4.65 4.86 -22.38
N ALA A 412 -3.80 4.71 -21.36
CA ALA A 412 -3.35 5.83 -20.54
C ALA A 412 -2.34 6.69 -21.31
N ASP A 413 -2.42 8.02 -21.12
CA ASP A 413 -1.49 8.96 -21.75
C ASP A 413 -0.11 8.92 -21.08
N PHE A 414 -0.04 8.58 -19.79
CA PHE A 414 1.21 8.54 -19.05
C PHE A 414 1.22 7.50 -17.93
N TYR A 415 2.35 6.83 -17.76
CA TYR A 415 2.64 5.96 -16.63
C TYR A 415 3.57 6.66 -15.65
N ALA A 416 3.04 7.00 -14.47
CA ALA A 416 3.83 7.55 -13.38
C ALA A 416 4.37 6.41 -12.50
N LYS A 417 5.67 6.13 -12.61
CA LYS A 417 6.34 5.11 -11.80
C LYS A 417 6.39 5.49 -10.31
N ASP A 418 6.37 6.79 -10.02
CA ASP A 418 6.43 7.39 -8.68
C ASP A 418 5.73 8.76 -8.64
N ALA A 419 5.70 9.35 -7.47
CA ALA A 419 5.01 10.62 -7.26
C ALA A 419 5.73 11.81 -7.92
N LYS A 420 7.05 11.74 -8.09
CA LYS A 420 7.82 12.75 -8.83
C LYS A 420 7.46 12.73 -10.31
N ALA A 421 7.42 11.54 -10.92
CA ALA A 421 7.00 11.40 -12.32
C ALA A 421 5.59 11.97 -12.56
N SER A 422 4.68 11.85 -11.59
CA SER A 422 3.36 12.50 -11.66
C SER A 422 3.45 14.02 -11.69
N ALA A 423 4.32 14.62 -10.87
CA ALA A 423 4.52 16.07 -10.85
C ALA A 423 5.21 16.58 -12.11
N ASP A 424 6.20 15.86 -12.63
CA ASP A 424 6.89 16.21 -13.85
C ASP A 424 5.96 16.16 -15.06
N TYR A 425 5.05 15.18 -15.10
CA TYR A 425 4.03 15.12 -16.14
C TYR A 425 3.01 16.26 -16.02
N ALA A 426 2.58 16.58 -14.80
CA ALA A 426 1.72 17.75 -14.58
C ALA A 426 2.38 19.05 -15.09
N LYS A 427 3.68 19.25 -14.85
CA LYS A 427 4.43 20.39 -15.41
C LYS A 427 4.39 20.44 -16.95
N GLN A 428 4.42 19.29 -17.63
CA GLN A 428 4.33 19.24 -19.09
C GLN A 428 2.95 19.63 -19.63
N ILE A 429 1.89 19.34 -18.87
CA ILE A 429 0.50 19.63 -19.26
C ILE A 429 0.14 21.12 -19.01
N PHE A 430 0.63 21.69 -17.92
CA PHE A 430 0.23 23.02 -17.49
C PHE A 430 1.27 24.13 -17.82
N GLY A 431 2.49 23.77 -18.18
CA GLY A 431 3.59 24.71 -18.51
C GLY A 431 4.43 25.04 -17.31
#